data_cc6d383e90541b53479989741ec7c2cb
#
_entry.id   cc6d383e90541b53479989741ec7c2cb
#
_cell.length_a   1.000
_cell.length_b   1.000
_cell.length_c   1.000
_cell.angle_alpha   90.00
_cell.angle_beta   90.00
_cell.angle_gamma   90.00
#
_symmetry.space_group_name_H-M   'P 1'
#
loop_
_entity.id
_entity.type
_entity.pdbx_description
1 polymer ?
#
loop_
_entity_poly.entity_id
_entity_poly.type
_entity_poly.pdbx_seq_one_letter_code
_entity_poly.pdbx_strand_id
1 'polypeptide(L)'
;MKRRELLKYLSIVPVSGAVAGAIMPYQSNAEELTTYEPARQSGPKRIAAIISVYFTGSHADVIVGKYLEGYNQDEAAPYPESKIVSMFLEQFGEGGAGRGDISREMSKKHNVPIFRTVADALTLGGDSLAVDGVILIGEHGTYPMNDKEQKLYPRFEMFLKITDAFRQYKKSVPVFNDKHLSWSWRQAKRMVEISKELKFPMFAGSTVPVSVRIPAIDTPYGVKQKYAVGISFSGLDIYGFHLLDGLQAVVERRKGGETGVRAVQCLEGQDCWNYLEQNDWVKRLFDQAISHSETRVAGNMKELVKKPAVFIIDYNDGLKAAAFLLTGLVQDFTYAIDLEGRQKPFSTLMKLQAGKPHYHFGCLVKHMESMFKTGKAPYPVERTMLSSGILDFALESRILGYKKLETPELSQVRYTSPSESFFFSKGWDQNGKRLD
;
A
#
# COMPACT_ATOMS: atom_id res chain seq x y z
N MET A 1 3.72 -20.93 -47.23
CA MET A 1 3.09 -22.21 -46.78
C MET A 1 1.64 -21.93 -46.44
N LYS A 2 0.71 -22.63 -47.08
CA LYS A 2 -0.72 -22.33 -47.05
C LYS A 2 -1.38 -22.88 -45.78
N ARG A 3 -2.27 -22.13 -45.23
CA ARG A 3 -3.08 -22.31 -43.98
C ARG A 3 -3.87 -23.65 -43.85
N ARG A 4 -3.59 -24.64 -44.67
CA ARG A 4 -4.35 -25.93 -44.76
C ARG A 4 -3.60 -27.16 -44.23
N GLU A 5 -2.38 -27.05 -43.72
CA GLU A 5 -1.60 -28.20 -43.24
C GLU A 5 -1.48 -28.32 -41.71
N LEU A 6 -2.08 -27.37 -40.96
CA LEU A 6 -1.99 -27.36 -39.48
C LEU A 6 -3.12 -28.13 -38.77
N LEU A 7 -4.01 -28.77 -39.54
CA LEU A 7 -5.18 -29.46 -39.00
C LEU A 7 -5.06 -31.00 -38.99
N LYS A 8 -3.89 -31.56 -39.23
CA LYS A 8 -3.68 -33.02 -39.29
C LYS A 8 -3.00 -33.68 -38.10
N TYR A 9 -2.77 -32.96 -37.01
CA TYR A 9 -2.14 -33.52 -35.78
C TYR A 9 -2.97 -33.34 -34.51
N LEU A 10 -4.29 -33.39 -34.61
CA LEU A 10 -5.17 -33.59 -33.45
C LEU A 10 -5.70 -35.02 -33.47
N SER A 11 -4.83 -35.98 -33.13
CA SER A 11 -5.27 -37.32 -32.76
C SER A 11 -5.80 -37.29 -31.35
N ILE A 12 -7.08 -37.51 -31.22
CA ILE A 12 -7.85 -37.72 -30.01
C ILE A 12 -7.29 -38.91 -29.26
N VAL A 13 -6.72 -38.70 -28.08
CA VAL A 13 -6.52 -39.74 -27.08
C VAL A 13 -7.63 -39.56 -26.02
N PRO A 14 -8.50 -40.54 -25.82
CA PRO A 14 -9.45 -40.49 -24.73
C PRO A 14 -8.70 -40.82 -23.42
N VAL A 15 -8.44 -39.85 -22.59
CA VAL A 15 -8.07 -40.10 -21.21
C VAL A 15 -9.35 -40.16 -20.38
N SER A 16 -9.91 -41.34 -20.27
CA SER A 16 -10.86 -41.70 -19.23
C SER A 16 -10.06 -41.91 -17.94
N GLY A 17 -10.12 -40.95 -17.06
CA GLY A 17 -9.52 -40.98 -15.72
C GLY A 17 -10.07 -39.84 -14.90
N ALA A 18 -11.31 -39.99 -14.43
CA ALA A 18 -11.87 -39.09 -13.41
C ALA A 18 -11.09 -39.30 -12.11
N VAL A 19 -10.06 -38.54 -11.88
CA VAL A 19 -9.56 -38.30 -10.53
C VAL A 19 -10.46 -37.21 -9.93
N ALA A 20 -11.57 -37.67 -9.32
CA ALA A 20 -12.30 -36.88 -8.37
C ALA A 20 -11.37 -36.67 -7.14
N GLY A 21 -10.52 -35.67 -7.21
CA GLY A 21 -9.88 -35.13 -6.04
C GLY A 21 -10.98 -34.58 -5.14
N ALA A 22 -11.41 -35.36 -4.16
CA ALA A 22 -12.26 -34.88 -3.09
C ALA A 22 -11.55 -33.71 -2.46
N ILE A 23 -12.04 -32.50 -2.73
CA ILE A 23 -11.78 -31.34 -1.88
C ILE A 23 -12.48 -31.69 -0.58
N MET A 24 -11.73 -32.32 0.34
CA MET A 24 -12.18 -32.41 1.71
C MET A 24 -12.41 -30.99 2.19
N PRO A 25 -13.61 -30.66 2.70
CA PRO A 25 -13.78 -29.42 3.40
C PRO A 25 -12.79 -29.45 4.58
N TYR A 26 -11.86 -28.52 4.60
CA TYR A 26 -11.00 -28.29 5.74
C TYR A 26 -11.93 -27.89 6.89
N GLN A 27 -12.31 -28.89 7.69
CA GLN A 27 -12.97 -28.65 8.96
C GLN A 27 -11.91 -27.98 9.83
N SER A 28 -11.98 -26.67 9.94
CA SER A 28 -11.31 -25.94 10.98
C SER A 28 -11.91 -26.42 12.30
N ASN A 29 -11.25 -27.32 12.98
CA ASN A 29 -11.39 -27.41 14.42
C ASN A 29 -10.97 -26.03 14.92
N ALA A 30 -11.95 -25.19 15.21
CA ALA A 30 -11.78 -23.92 15.91
C ALA A 30 -11.43 -24.24 17.37
N GLU A 31 -10.26 -24.86 17.58
CA GLU A 31 -9.61 -24.74 18.87
C GLU A 31 -9.31 -23.25 19.06
N GLU A 32 -9.83 -22.68 20.12
CA GLU A 32 -9.71 -21.29 20.53
C GLU A 32 -8.27 -20.80 20.32
N LEU A 33 -8.08 -20.07 19.20
CA LEU A 33 -6.90 -19.21 19.07
C LEU A 33 -7.00 -18.23 20.23
N THR A 34 -6.01 -18.20 21.09
CA THR A 34 -5.92 -17.23 22.16
C THR A 34 -6.19 -15.85 21.59
N THR A 35 -7.19 -15.19 22.14
CA THR A 35 -7.52 -13.79 21.82
C THR A 35 -6.24 -12.98 21.96
N TYR A 36 -6.01 -12.05 21.03
CA TYR A 36 -4.95 -11.06 21.19
C TYR A 36 -5.12 -10.38 22.56
N GLU A 37 -4.25 -10.72 23.50
CA GLU A 37 -4.06 -9.93 24.71
C GLU A 37 -2.95 -8.93 24.41
N PRO A 38 -3.18 -7.60 24.63
CA PRO A 38 -2.10 -6.63 24.50
C PRO A 38 -0.93 -7.09 25.35
N ALA A 39 0.21 -7.35 24.72
CA ALA A 39 1.38 -7.85 25.40
C ALA A 39 1.71 -6.97 26.62
N ARG A 40 2.12 -7.61 27.73
CA ARG A 40 2.42 -6.97 29.02
C ARG A 40 3.16 -5.64 28.83
N GLN A 41 2.75 -4.63 29.57
CA GLN A 41 3.17 -3.22 29.41
C GLN A 41 4.61 -2.93 29.84
N SER A 42 5.45 -3.89 30.15
CA SER A 42 6.82 -3.66 30.61
C SER A 42 7.84 -3.90 29.51
N GLY A 43 8.54 -2.84 29.12
CA GLY A 43 9.66 -2.85 28.19
C GLY A 43 9.31 -2.60 26.73
N PRO A 44 10.32 -2.40 25.87
CA PRO A 44 10.15 -2.22 24.43
C PRO A 44 9.49 -3.43 23.77
N LYS A 45 8.58 -3.18 22.82
CA LYS A 45 8.01 -4.27 22.00
C LYS A 45 9.09 -4.88 21.12
N ARG A 46 9.07 -6.19 20.98
CA ARG A 46 10.01 -6.99 20.19
C ARG A 46 9.43 -7.22 18.81
N ILE A 47 10.07 -6.70 17.78
CA ILE A 47 9.54 -6.71 16.41
C ILE A 47 10.43 -7.57 15.52
N ALA A 48 9.81 -8.49 14.77
CA ALA A 48 10.45 -9.20 13.68
C ALA A 48 10.27 -8.43 12.36
N ALA A 49 11.33 -8.28 11.58
CA ALA A 49 11.29 -7.71 10.24
C ALA A 49 11.43 -8.81 9.18
N ILE A 50 10.40 -9.00 8.38
CA ILE A 50 10.32 -10.00 7.30
C ILE A 50 10.45 -9.23 5.97
N ILE A 51 11.59 -9.39 5.29
CA ILE A 51 12.07 -8.48 4.27
C ILE A 51 12.39 -9.24 2.99
N SER A 52 12.02 -8.67 1.83
CA SER A 52 12.45 -9.21 0.53
C SER A 52 13.94 -8.96 0.25
N VAL A 53 14.38 -7.69 0.29
CA VAL A 53 15.80 -7.27 0.13
C VAL A 53 16.09 -6.03 0.97
N TYR A 54 17.37 -5.87 1.38
CA TYR A 54 17.81 -4.74 2.19
C TYR A 54 19.05 -4.07 1.58
N PHE A 55 18.87 -2.91 0.95
CA PHE A 55 19.94 -2.08 0.40
C PHE A 55 19.68 -0.60 0.71
N THR A 56 20.68 0.26 0.61
CA THR A 56 20.57 1.69 0.91
C THR A 56 19.48 2.38 0.10
N GLY A 57 18.53 3.00 0.79
CA GLY A 57 17.35 3.66 0.22
C GLY A 57 16.22 2.68 -0.18
N SER A 58 16.31 1.38 0.16
CA SER A 58 15.18 0.45 0.06
C SER A 58 14.12 0.74 1.13
N HIS A 59 12.92 0.19 0.97
CA HIS A 59 11.90 0.28 2.01
C HIS A 59 12.35 -0.35 3.34
N ALA A 60 13.15 -1.40 3.29
CA ALA A 60 13.79 -1.94 4.49
C ALA A 60 14.70 -0.91 5.17
N ASP A 61 15.53 -0.19 4.40
CA ASP A 61 16.43 0.82 4.94
C ASP A 61 15.66 1.98 5.59
N VAL A 62 14.67 2.53 4.89
CA VAL A 62 13.93 3.70 5.38
C VAL A 62 12.84 3.38 6.41
N ILE A 63 12.52 2.11 6.66
CA ILE A 63 11.60 1.66 7.71
C ILE A 63 12.37 1.01 8.86
N VAL A 64 13.07 -0.11 8.60
CA VAL A 64 13.83 -0.83 9.64
C VAL A 64 15.02 0.00 10.13
N GLY A 65 15.68 0.74 9.24
CA GLY A 65 16.75 1.67 9.59
C GLY A 65 16.34 2.71 10.63
N LYS A 66 15.05 3.14 10.66
CA LYS A 66 14.59 4.06 11.70
C LYS A 66 14.55 3.43 13.10
N TYR A 67 14.27 2.14 13.19
CA TYR A 67 14.35 1.40 14.44
C TYR A 67 15.80 1.18 14.90
N LEU A 68 16.71 1.01 13.95
CA LEU A 68 18.11 0.70 14.20
C LEU A 68 18.96 1.97 14.44
N GLU A 69 18.71 3.04 13.68
CA GLU A 69 19.53 4.25 13.63
C GLU A 69 18.79 5.53 14.06
N GLY A 70 17.57 5.41 14.59
CA GLY A 70 16.74 6.56 15.00
C GLY A 70 15.90 7.12 13.87
N TYR A 71 14.93 7.98 14.19
CA TYR A 71 14.00 8.57 13.22
C TYR A 71 14.70 9.35 12.11
N ASN A 72 15.86 9.93 12.38
CA ASN A 72 16.64 10.66 11.39
C ASN A 72 17.65 9.77 10.64
N GLN A 73 17.85 8.53 11.06
CA GLN A 73 18.89 7.61 10.55
C GLN A 73 20.31 8.24 10.66
N ASP A 74 20.60 8.84 11.80
CA ASP A 74 21.85 9.50 12.16
C ASP A 74 22.45 8.96 13.47
N GLU A 75 21.93 7.82 13.94
CA GLU A 75 22.31 7.16 15.21
C GLU A 75 22.07 8.02 16.47
N ALA A 76 21.21 9.03 16.35
CA ALA A 76 20.84 9.92 17.43
C ALA A 76 19.33 9.80 17.77
N ALA A 77 18.98 10.18 18.99
CA ALA A 77 17.58 10.27 19.43
C ALA A 77 16.82 11.36 18.63
N PRO A 78 15.51 11.18 18.40
CA PRO A 78 14.66 10.13 19.00
C PRO A 78 14.68 8.82 18.23
N TYR A 79 14.54 7.72 18.96
CA TYR A 79 14.31 6.37 18.43
C TYR A 79 12.86 5.95 18.59
N PRO A 80 12.33 5.02 17.75
CA PRO A 80 11.13 4.25 18.07
C PRO A 80 11.32 3.52 19.41
N GLU A 81 10.23 3.36 20.18
CA GLU A 81 10.29 2.67 21.45
C GLU A 81 10.43 1.15 21.32
N SER A 82 9.83 0.58 20.28
CA SER A 82 9.98 -0.85 19.95
C SER A 82 11.38 -1.14 19.41
N LYS A 83 11.78 -2.43 19.45
CA LYS A 83 13.09 -2.89 19.00
C LYS A 83 12.94 -3.96 17.93
N ILE A 84 13.70 -3.85 16.85
CA ILE A 84 13.90 -4.97 15.92
C ILE A 84 14.78 -6.00 16.64
N VAL A 85 14.27 -7.22 16.81
CA VAL A 85 14.96 -8.32 17.50
C VAL A 85 15.34 -9.47 16.58
N SER A 86 14.80 -9.47 15.35
CA SER A 86 15.10 -10.48 14.35
C SER A 86 14.81 -9.96 12.95
N MET A 87 15.49 -10.52 11.97
CA MET A 87 15.25 -10.30 10.55
C MET A 87 15.16 -11.62 9.80
N PHE A 88 14.33 -11.66 8.75
CA PHE A 88 14.35 -12.65 7.69
C PHE A 88 14.55 -11.93 6.38
N LEU A 89 15.48 -12.39 5.54
CA LEU A 89 15.72 -11.88 4.20
C LEU A 89 15.39 -12.97 3.17
N GLU A 90 14.49 -12.67 2.21
CA GLU A 90 14.17 -13.63 1.16
C GLU A 90 15.26 -13.69 0.09
N GLN A 91 15.86 -12.52 -0.22
CA GLN A 91 16.96 -12.42 -1.16
C GLN A 91 18.10 -11.62 -0.54
N PHE A 92 19.32 -12.13 -0.73
CA PHE A 92 20.55 -11.40 -0.51
C PHE A 92 21.08 -11.03 -1.88
N GLY A 93 21.21 -9.77 -2.20
CA GLY A 93 21.67 -9.38 -3.50
C GLY A 93 21.52 -7.92 -3.81
N GLU A 94 21.91 -7.57 -5.04
CA GLU A 94 21.83 -6.21 -5.51
C GLU A 94 20.37 -5.78 -5.66
N GLY A 95 20.01 -4.74 -4.95
CA GLY A 95 18.84 -3.96 -5.30
C GLY A 95 19.08 -3.34 -6.66
N GLY A 96 18.03 -3.24 -7.49
CA GLY A 96 18.14 -2.60 -8.81
C GLY A 96 19.03 -1.34 -8.79
N ALA A 97 19.75 -1.08 -9.88
CA ALA A 97 20.76 -0.03 -10.04
C ALA A 97 22.12 -0.27 -9.32
N GLY A 98 22.52 -1.53 -9.09
CA GLY A 98 23.85 -1.87 -8.55
C GLY A 98 24.05 -1.51 -7.08
N ARG A 99 22.95 -1.33 -6.31
CA ARG A 99 23.02 -1.06 -4.87
C ARG A 99 23.17 -2.39 -4.12
N GLY A 100 24.32 -2.56 -3.45
CA GLY A 100 24.66 -3.78 -2.71
C GLY A 100 23.79 -4.01 -1.50
N ASP A 101 23.65 -5.28 -1.12
CA ASP A 101 22.99 -5.71 0.13
C ASP A 101 23.75 -5.20 1.36
N ILE A 102 23.04 -4.51 2.26
CA ILE A 102 23.58 -4.04 3.55
C ILE A 102 23.01 -4.83 4.73
N SER A 103 22.19 -5.84 4.53
CA SER A 103 21.49 -6.54 5.62
C SER A 103 22.43 -7.16 6.63
N ARG A 104 23.54 -7.78 6.17
CA ARG A 104 24.55 -8.40 7.05
C ARG A 104 25.34 -7.38 7.85
N GLU A 105 25.65 -6.24 7.24
CA GLU A 105 26.30 -5.12 7.92
C GLU A 105 25.41 -4.58 9.03
N MET A 106 24.13 -4.29 8.72
CA MET A 106 23.15 -3.79 9.68
C MET A 106 22.89 -4.82 10.80
N SER A 107 22.78 -6.10 10.46
CA SER A 107 22.68 -7.19 11.43
C SER A 107 23.84 -7.18 12.42
N LYS A 108 25.08 -7.12 11.94
CA LYS A 108 26.29 -7.10 12.77
C LYS A 108 26.39 -5.82 13.60
N LYS A 109 26.17 -4.67 12.98
CA LYS A 109 26.29 -3.35 13.62
C LYS A 109 25.31 -3.21 14.81
N HIS A 110 24.08 -3.67 14.64
CA HIS A 110 23.01 -3.50 15.63
C HIS A 110 22.72 -4.78 16.44
N ASN A 111 23.51 -5.85 16.25
CA ASN A 111 23.34 -7.13 16.93
C ASN A 111 21.91 -7.71 16.76
N VAL A 112 21.36 -7.63 15.54
CA VAL A 112 20.05 -8.18 15.19
C VAL A 112 20.23 -9.40 14.29
N PRO A 113 19.92 -10.62 14.75
CA PRO A 113 20.15 -11.85 13.98
C PRO A 113 19.26 -11.92 12.72
N ILE A 114 19.83 -12.47 11.64
CA ILE A 114 19.11 -12.86 10.43
C ILE A 114 18.85 -14.37 10.50
N PHE A 115 17.60 -14.77 10.48
CA PHE A 115 17.17 -16.16 10.50
C PHE A 115 16.93 -16.71 9.10
N ARG A 116 17.00 -18.04 8.96
CA ARG A 116 16.85 -18.74 7.67
C ARG A 116 15.39 -18.91 7.25
N THR A 117 14.48 -18.94 8.22
CA THR A 117 13.03 -19.06 7.98
C THR A 117 12.26 -17.96 8.69
N VAL A 118 11.06 -17.68 8.18
CA VAL A 118 10.14 -16.74 8.83
C VAL A 118 9.77 -17.25 10.23
N ALA A 119 9.49 -18.54 10.38
CA ALA A 119 9.16 -19.14 11.67
C ALA A 119 10.27 -18.92 12.71
N ASP A 120 11.54 -19.20 12.34
CA ASP A 120 12.69 -18.97 13.24
C ASP A 120 12.83 -17.49 13.61
N ALA A 121 12.58 -16.57 12.67
CA ALA A 121 12.60 -15.12 12.97
C ALA A 121 11.52 -14.73 13.98
N LEU A 122 10.33 -15.35 13.91
CA LEU A 122 9.23 -15.07 14.83
C LEU A 122 9.39 -15.73 16.20
N THR A 123 10.11 -16.84 16.28
CA THR A 123 10.38 -17.57 17.54
C THR A 123 11.74 -17.26 18.14
N LEU A 124 12.60 -16.51 17.42
CA LEU A 124 14.01 -16.30 17.74
C LEU A 124 14.80 -17.63 17.88
N GLY A 125 14.40 -18.60 17.06
CA GLY A 125 14.97 -19.95 17.06
C GLY A 125 14.47 -20.87 18.18
N GLY A 126 13.44 -20.47 18.94
CA GLY A 126 12.82 -21.27 20.02
C GLY A 126 11.53 -21.97 19.59
N ASP A 127 10.83 -22.53 20.56
CA ASP A 127 9.65 -23.38 20.39
C ASP A 127 8.30 -22.63 20.51
N SER A 128 8.33 -21.31 20.65
CA SER A 128 7.12 -20.48 20.81
C SER A 128 7.31 -19.11 20.18
N LEU A 129 6.20 -18.45 19.84
CA LEU A 129 6.21 -17.08 19.30
C LEU A 129 6.84 -16.13 20.35
N ALA A 130 7.94 -15.50 19.98
CA ALA A 130 8.79 -14.72 20.88
C ALA A 130 8.83 -13.22 20.55
N VAL A 131 8.00 -12.76 19.60
CA VAL A 131 7.89 -11.35 19.18
C VAL A 131 6.52 -10.77 19.52
N ASP A 132 6.43 -9.44 19.61
CA ASP A 132 5.22 -8.69 19.93
C ASP A 132 4.59 -8.03 18.69
N GLY A 133 5.26 -8.10 17.54
CA GLY A 133 4.78 -7.57 16.28
C GLY A 133 5.65 -7.94 15.10
N VAL A 134 5.13 -7.77 13.89
CA VAL A 134 5.81 -8.11 12.64
C VAL A 134 5.73 -6.94 11.67
N ILE A 135 6.86 -6.63 11.04
CA ILE A 135 6.97 -5.73 9.90
C ILE A 135 7.23 -6.57 8.66
N LEU A 136 6.31 -6.54 7.70
CA LEU A 136 6.45 -7.22 6.41
C LEU A 136 6.77 -6.20 5.32
N ILE A 137 7.94 -6.33 4.69
CA ILE A 137 8.42 -5.47 3.60
C ILE A 137 8.72 -6.35 2.38
N GLY A 138 7.69 -6.60 1.57
CA GLY A 138 7.81 -7.35 0.31
C GLY A 138 7.98 -6.41 -0.88
N GLU A 139 8.99 -5.55 -0.84
CA GLU A 139 9.24 -4.53 -1.85
C GLU A 139 10.68 -4.59 -2.33
N HIS A 140 10.90 -4.28 -3.61
CA HIS A 140 12.18 -4.44 -4.30
C HIS A 140 12.60 -5.92 -4.45
N GLY A 141 13.76 -6.16 -5.04
CA GLY A 141 14.28 -7.48 -5.37
C GLY A 141 14.01 -7.89 -6.82
N THR A 142 14.50 -9.08 -7.16
CA THR A 142 14.36 -9.66 -8.50
C THR A 142 13.14 -10.57 -8.55
N TYR A 143 12.07 -10.08 -9.15
CA TYR A 143 10.80 -10.80 -9.32
C TYR A 143 10.28 -10.60 -10.73
N PRO A 144 9.54 -11.57 -11.29
CA PRO A 144 8.95 -11.45 -12.61
C PRO A 144 7.86 -10.37 -12.66
N MET A 145 7.49 -9.99 -13.87
CA MET A 145 6.34 -9.13 -14.15
C MET A 145 5.24 -9.97 -14.81
N ASN A 146 3.98 -9.63 -14.58
CA ASN A 146 2.85 -10.20 -15.30
C ASN A 146 2.47 -9.36 -16.53
N ASP A 147 1.44 -9.79 -17.27
CA ASP A 147 0.95 -9.09 -18.47
C ASP A 147 0.39 -7.68 -18.18
N LYS A 148 0.01 -7.39 -16.95
CA LYS A 148 -0.40 -6.05 -16.50
C LYS A 148 0.77 -5.12 -16.20
N GLU A 149 2.00 -5.59 -16.39
CA GLU A 149 3.24 -4.89 -15.98
C GLU A 149 3.34 -4.68 -14.45
N GLN A 150 2.69 -5.54 -13.66
CA GLN A 150 2.84 -5.55 -12.21
C GLN A 150 4.03 -6.41 -11.82
N LYS A 151 4.87 -5.90 -10.91
CA LYS A 151 5.94 -6.69 -10.31
C LYS A 151 5.35 -7.67 -9.30
N LEU A 152 5.59 -8.96 -9.49
CA LEU A 152 5.03 -10.03 -8.66
C LEU A 152 5.78 -10.15 -7.34
N TYR A 153 5.77 -9.10 -6.54
CA TYR A 153 6.37 -9.11 -5.22
C TYR A 153 5.69 -10.15 -4.31
N PRO A 154 6.44 -10.92 -3.50
CA PRO A 154 5.95 -12.08 -2.75
C PRO A 154 5.28 -11.69 -1.43
N ARG A 155 4.54 -10.58 -1.37
CA ARG A 155 3.90 -10.10 -0.13
C ARG A 155 2.92 -11.11 0.43
N PHE A 156 2.11 -11.72 -0.43
CA PHE A 156 1.14 -12.72 -0.03
C PHE A 156 1.80 -14.00 0.48
N GLU A 157 2.81 -14.50 -0.23
CA GLU A 157 3.56 -15.70 0.14
C GLU A 157 4.31 -15.50 1.46
N MET A 158 4.93 -14.35 1.66
CA MET A 158 5.61 -14.00 2.92
C MET A 158 4.59 -13.84 4.06
N PHE A 159 3.43 -13.24 3.80
CA PHE A 159 2.35 -13.13 4.76
C PHE A 159 1.79 -14.51 5.16
N LEU A 160 1.65 -15.45 4.23
CA LEU A 160 1.25 -16.82 4.56
C LEU A 160 2.25 -17.49 5.49
N LYS A 161 3.56 -17.37 5.26
CA LYS A 161 4.59 -17.91 6.15
C LYS A 161 4.47 -17.33 7.58
N ILE A 162 4.13 -16.04 7.72
CA ILE A 162 3.87 -15.40 9.02
C ILE A 162 2.64 -16.02 9.69
N THR A 163 1.53 -16.12 8.95
CA THR A 163 0.27 -16.60 9.51
C THR A 163 0.26 -18.11 9.77
N ASP A 164 1.05 -18.88 9.03
CA ASP A 164 1.26 -20.31 9.31
C ASP A 164 2.02 -20.50 10.62
N ALA A 165 3.02 -19.67 10.90
CA ALA A 165 3.65 -19.65 12.21
C ALA A 165 2.66 -19.27 13.33
N PHE A 166 1.77 -18.30 13.10
CA PHE A 166 0.74 -17.94 14.07
C PHE A 166 -0.19 -19.14 14.38
N ARG A 167 -0.60 -19.89 13.36
CA ARG A 167 -1.42 -21.11 13.53
C ARG A 167 -0.65 -22.20 14.28
N GLN A 168 0.60 -22.43 13.89
CA GLN A 168 1.47 -23.44 14.50
C GLN A 168 1.66 -23.18 16.00
N TYR A 169 1.92 -21.94 16.38
CA TYR A 169 2.20 -21.56 17.77
C TYR A 169 0.95 -21.06 18.53
N LYS A 170 -0.24 -21.14 17.92
CA LYS A 170 -1.53 -20.77 18.53
C LYS A 170 -1.54 -19.35 19.13
N LYS A 171 -0.77 -18.44 18.55
CA LYS A 171 -0.64 -17.05 18.99
C LYS A 171 -0.45 -16.15 17.79
N SER A 172 -1.10 -14.98 17.78
CA SER A 172 -0.92 -13.95 16.78
C SER A 172 -0.48 -12.62 17.40
N VAL A 173 0.16 -11.78 16.60
CA VAL A 173 0.62 -10.45 17.00
C VAL A 173 0.31 -9.45 15.89
N PRO A 174 0.28 -8.12 16.16
CA PRO A 174 0.06 -7.11 15.13
C PRO A 174 1.02 -7.25 13.95
N VAL A 175 0.51 -7.05 12.74
CA VAL A 175 1.30 -7.11 11.50
C VAL A 175 1.16 -5.79 10.74
N PHE A 176 2.28 -5.15 10.44
CA PHE A 176 2.36 -4.10 9.43
C PHE A 176 2.82 -4.69 8.10
N ASN A 177 2.10 -4.35 7.00
CA ASN A 177 2.49 -4.68 5.63
C ASN A 177 2.78 -3.40 4.84
N ASP A 178 3.98 -3.28 4.32
CA ASP A 178 4.40 -2.13 3.53
C ASP A 178 3.68 -2.05 2.18
N LYS A 179 3.19 -0.85 1.81
CA LYS A 179 2.46 -0.53 0.58
C LYS A 179 1.16 -1.33 0.39
N HIS A 180 0.83 -1.67 -0.88
CA HIS A 180 -0.35 -2.48 -1.17
C HIS A 180 -0.20 -3.91 -0.65
N LEU A 181 -1.33 -4.54 -0.36
CA LEU A 181 -1.34 -5.87 0.23
C LEU A 181 -0.79 -6.92 -0.73
N SER A 182 -1.20 -6.85 -2.00
CA SER A 182 -0.70 -7.71 -3.06
C SER A 182 -0.97 -7.07 -4.42
N TRP A 183 -0.29 -7.56 -5.45
CA TRP A 183 -0.55 -7.27 -6.86
C TRP A 183 -1.90 -7.82 -7.35
N SER A 184 -2.55 -8.70 -6.59
CA SER A 184 -3.85 -9.32 -6.91
C SER A 184 -4.90 -8.96 -5.87
N TRP A 185 -6.07 -8.51 -6.33
CA TRP A 185 -7.25 -8.31 -5.48
C TRP A 185 -7.61 -9.55 -4.65
N ARG A 186 -7.59 -10.73 -5.26
CA ARG A 186 -7.91 -11.99 -4.56
C ARG A 186 -6.97 -12.25 -3.39
N GLN A 187 -5.68 -12.05 -3.58
CA GLN A 187 -4.68 -12.20 -2.54
C GLN A 187 -4.83 -11.12 -1.47
N ALA A 188 -5.02 -9.84 -1.86
CA ALA A 188 -5.22 -8.74 -0.94
C ALA A 188 -6.44 -8.97 -0.03
N LYS A 189 -7.56 -9.40 -0.60
CA LYS A 189 -8.77 -9.78 0.13
C LYS A 189 -8.49 -10.93 1.11
N ARG A 190 -7.78 -11.98 0.65
CA ARG A 190 -7.45 -13.13 1.50
C ARG A 190 -6.56 -12.77 2.68
N MET A 191 -5.61 -11.85 2.53
CA MET A 191 -4.80 -11.34 3.63
C MET A 191 -5.66 -10.70 4.73
N VAL A 192 -6.63 -9.87 4.34
CA VAL A 192 -7.55 -9.23 5.30
C VAL A 192 -8.47 -10.26 5.97
N GLU A 193 -8.97 -11.25 5.23
CA GLU A 193 -9.76 -12.35 5.79
C GLU A 193 -8.97 -13.13 6.84
N ILE A 194 -7.73 -13.52 6.52
CA ILE A 194 -6.85 -14.24 7.47
C ILE A 194 -6.56 -13.40 8.71
N SER A 195 -6.36 -12.08 8.58
CA SER A 195 -6.14 -11.22 9.74
C SER A 195 -7.35 -11.23 10.70
N LYS A 196 -8.57 -11.28 10.14
CA LYS A 196 -9.82 -11.37 10.91
C LYS A 196 -10.01 -12.77 11.53
N GLU A 197 -9.73 -13.82 10.76
CA GLU A 197 -9.77 -15.21 11.25
C GLU A 197 -8.84 -15.41 12.44
N LEU A 198 -7.60 -14.93 12.36
CA LEU A 198 -6.59 -15.04 13.40
C LEU A 198 -6.63 -13.90 14.43
N LYS A 199 -7.59 -12.96 14.29
CA LYS A 199 -7.90 -11.88 15.24
C LYS A 199 -6.71 -10.97 15.57
N PHE A 200 -5.78 -10.73 14.63
CA PHE A 200 -4.69 -9.80 14.87
C PHE A 200 -4.90 -8.45 14.18
N PRO A 201 -4.46 -7.35 14.81
CA PRO A 201 -4.45 -6.04 14.18
C PRO A 201 -3.56 -6.03 12.95
N MET A 202 -4.11 -5.59 11.83
CA MET A 202 -3.36 -5.43 10.59
C MET A 202 -3.39 -3.98 10.13
N PHE A 203 -2.22 -3.43 9.89
CA PHE A 203 -2.01 -2.11 9.32
C PHE A 203 -1.23 -2.24 8.01
N ALA A 204 -1.66 -1.57 6.97
CA ALA A 204 -0.97 -1.57 5.69
C ALA A 204 -1.17 -0.23 4.98
N GLY A 205 -0.33 0.07 4.01
CA GLY A 205 -0.53 1.21 3.13
C GLY A 205 0.71 2.03 2.83
N SER A 206 0.47 3.11 2.11
CA SER A 206 1.47 4.09 1.70
C SER A 206 1.84 5.05 2.82
N THR A 207 3.03 5.64 2.72
CA THR A 207 3.41 6.81 3.54
C THR A 207 2.62 8.08 3.16
N VAL A 208 2.07 8.16 1.95
CA VAL A 208 1.40 9.36 1.41
C VAL A 208 0.24 9.79 2.30
N PRO A 209 -0.73 8.95 2.67
CA PRO A 209 -1.87 9.37 3.50
C PRO A 209 -1.49 9.88 4.89
N VAL A 210 -0.39 9.36 5.45
CA VAL A 210 0.06 9.66 6.82
C VAL A 210 1.13 10.75 6.89
N SER A 211 1.60 11.24 5.75
CA SER A 211 2.60 12.31 5.65
C SER A 211 2.03 13.68 5.99
N VAL A 212 2.90 14.68 6.02
CA VAL A 212 2.52 16.09 6.22
C VAL A 212 1.64 16.57 5.05
N ARG A 213 0.60 17.32 5.37
CA ARG A 213 -0.27 17.98 4.37
C ARG A 213 -0.01 19.48 4.31
N ILE A 214 -0.07 20.05 3.10
CA ILE A 214 0.10 21.48 2.84
C ILE A 214 -1.06 21.98 1.96
N PRO A 215 -1.97 22.82 2.50
CA PRO A 215 -2.07 23.20 3.91
C PRO A 215 -2.37 21.99 4.81
N ALA A 216 -2.04 22.14 6.12
CA ALA A 216 -2.22 21.10 7.14
C ALA A 216 -3.70 20.96 7.56
N ILE A 217 -4.53 20.59 6.61
CA ILE A 217 -5.98 20.42 6.77
C ILE A 217 -6.40 19.01 6.33
N ASP A 218 -7.46 18.51 6.92
CA ASP A 218 -8.11 17.27 6.50
C ASP A 218 -9.47 17.53 5.88
N THR A 219 -9.91 16.58 5.07
CA THR A 219 -11.27 16.58 4.53
C THR A 219 -12.26 16.55 5.70
N PRO A 220 -13.23 17.46 5.76
CA PRO A 220 -14.23 17.45 6.82
C PRO A 220 -14.95 16.11 6.89
N TYR A 221 -15.04 15.57 8.11
CA TYR A 221 -15.67 14.27 8.35
C TYR A 221 -17.20 14.36 8.20
N GLY A 222 -17.80 13.39 7.52
CA GLY A 222 -19.24 13.27 7.38
C GLY A 222 -19.91 14.25 6.40
N VAL A 223 -19.12 14.98 5.59
CA VAL A 223 -19.62 15.85 4.53
C VAL A 223 -19.77 15.07 3.23
N LYS A 224 -20.85 15.27 2.49
CA LYS A 224 -21.02 14.67 1.18
C LYS A 224 -19.97 15.19 0.19
N GLN A 225 -19.42 14.28 -0.58
CA GLN A 225 -18.45 14.53 -1.63
C GLN A 225 -19.04 14.08 -2.97
N LYS A 226 -18.85 14.88 -4.01
CA LYS A 226 -19.39 14.59 -5.34
C LYS A 226 -18.31 14.16 -6.32
N TYR A 227 -17.17 14.83 -6.28
CA TYR A 227 -16.04 14.61 -7.18
C TYR A 227 -14.72 14.72 -6.44
N ALA A 228 -13.72 13.95 -6.88
CA ALA A 228 -12.36 14.02 -6.37
C ALA A 228 -11.34 13.85 -7.50
N VAL A 229 -10.21 14.56 -7.42
CA VAL A 229 -9.06 14.42 -8.32
C VAL A 229 -7.80 14.27 -7.49
N GLY A 230 -6.95 13.30 -7.87
CA GLY A 230 -5.59 13.16 -7.39
C GLY A 230 -4.61 13.29 -8.55
N ILE A 231 -3.43 13.86 -8.32
CA ILE A 231 -2.37 14.02 -9.31
C ILE A 231 -1.05 13.53 -8.72
N SER A 232 -0.30 12.76 -9.50
CA SER A 232 1.03 12.30 -9.16
C SER A 232 1.85 11.96 -10.40
N PHE A 233 2.86 11.11 -10.26
CA PHE A 233 3.87 10.83 -11.28
C PHE A 233 4.31 9.36 -11.25
N SER A 234 5.24 9.00 -12.16
CA SER A 234 5.92 7.69 -12.25
C SER A 234 5.03 6.53 -12.71
N GLY A 235 5.42 5.28 -12.44
CA GLY A 235 4.81 4.08 -12.99
C GLY A 235 3.41 3.77 -12.44
N LEU A 236 2.59 3.17 -13.30
CA LEU A 236 1.19 2.88 -13.00
C LEU A 236 1.00 1.93 -11.81
N ASP A 237 1.85 0.92 -11.67
CA ASP A 237 1.75 -0.06 -10.59
C ASP A 237 2.15 0.57 -9.24
N ILE A 238 3.43 0.90 -9.07
CA ILE A 238 3.98 1.31 -7.77
C ILE A 238 3.43 2.68 -7.33
N TYR A 239 3.54 3.69 -8.20
CA TYR A 239 3.12 5.04 -7.86
C TYR A 239 1.61 5.23 -8.00
N GLY A 240 0.97 4.47 -8.89
CA GLY A 240 -0.50 4.40 -8.95
C GLY A 240 -1.10 3.95 -7.63
N PHE A 241 -0.49 2.97 -6.94
CA PHE A 241 -0.93 2.60 -5.60
C PHE A 241 -0.84 3.76 -4.60
N HIS A 242 0.31 4.46 -4.57
CA HIS A 242 0.49 5.61 -3.66
C HIS A 242 -0.56 6.70 -3.89
N LEU A 243 -0.84 7.01 -5.18
CA LEU A 243 -1.84 7.98 -5.57
C LEU A 243 -3.25 7.57 -5.14
N LEU A 244 -3.60 6.29 -5.37
CA LEU A 244 -4.92 5.75 -5.00
C LEU A 244 -5.10 5.67 -3.47
N ASP A 245 -4.08 5.30 -2.72
CA ASP A 245 -4.15 5.22 -1.26
C ASP A 245 -4.30 6.61 -0.61
N GLY A 246 -3.61 7.62 -1.17
CA GLY A 246 -3.79 9.02 -0.77
C GLY A 246 -5.18 9.56 -1.15
N LEU A 247 -5.67 9.26 -2.35
CA LEU A 247 -7.02 9.62 -2.79
C LEU A 247 -8.09 8.99 -1.89
N GLN A 248 -7.94 7.70 -1.60
CA GLN A 248 -8.86 6.97 -0.73
C GLN A 248 -8.91 7.58 0.68
N ALA A 249 -7.77 7.99 1.24
CA ALA A 249 -7.70 8.61 2.55
C ALA A 249 -8.48 9.94 2.68
N VAL A 250 -8.68 10.66 1.57
CA VAL A 250 -9.45 11.90 1.58
C VAL A 250 -10.92 11.67 1.24
N VAL A 251 -11.26 10.65 0.43
CA VAL A 251 -12.66 10.38 0.07
C VAL A 251 -13.39 9.49 1.06
N GLU A 252 -12.72 8.64 1.82
CA GLU A 252 -13.34 7.74 2.80
C GLU A 252 -14.00 8.48 3.98
N ARG A 253 -13.65 9.75 4.20
CA ARG A 253 -14.19 10.60 5.27
C ARG A 253 -15.56 11.18 4.96
N ARG A 254 -16.11 10.88 3.76
CA ARG A 254 -17.41 11.39 3.32
C ARG A 254 -18.58 10.84 4.14
N LYS A 255 -19.73 11.48 4.01
CA LYS A 255 -20.96 11.05 4.66
C LYS A 255 -21.29 9.59 4.30
N GLY A 256 -21.47 8.75 5.32
CA GLY A 256 -21.73 7.32 5.16
C GLY A 256 -20.48 6.45 5.09
N GLY A 257 -19.27 7.03 5.11
CA GLY A 257 -18.01 6.28 5.03
C GLY A 257 -17.77 5.68 3.64
N GLU A 258 -16.99 4.59 3.58
CA GLU A 258 -16.74 3.88 2.33
C GLU A 258 -17.90 2.98 1.93
N THR A 259 -18.37 3.18 0.70
CA THR A 259 -19.55 2.49 0.14
C THR A 259 -19.21 1.46 -0.93
N GLY A 260 -17.92 1.30 -1.25
CA GLY A 260 -17.40 0.43 -2.30
C GLY A 260 -17.38 1.08 -3.69
N VAL A 261 -16.61 0.46 -4.56
CA VAL A 261 -16.37 0.92 -5.94
C VAL A 261 -17.16 0.06 -6.91
N ARG A 262 -17.97 0.72 -7.75
CA ARG A 262 -18.84 0.07 -8.73
C ARG A 262 -18.11 -0.23 -10.04
N ALA A 263 -17.28 0.70 -10.50
CA ALA A 263 -16.55 0.55 -11.75
C ALA A 263 -15.21 1.27 -11.72
N VAL A 264 -14.26 0.75 -12.50
CA VAL A 264 -12.92 1.30 -12.67
C VAL A 264 -12.55 1.31 -14.15
N GLN A 265 -11.83 2.35 -14.59
CA GLN A 265 -11.28 2.45 -15.94
C GLN A 265 -9.88 3.07 -15.89
N CYS A 266 -8.97 2.60 -16.74
CA CYS A 266 -7.70 3.25 -17.04
C CYS A 266 -7.79 3.87 -18.44
N LEU A 267 -7.25 5.07 -18.62
CA LEU A 267 -7.01 5.69 -19.93
C LEU A 267 -5.58 6.20 -20.00
N GLU A 268 -4.94 6.09 -21.16
CA GLU A 268 -3.57 6.56 -21.40
C GLU A 268 -3.52 7.46 -22.64
N GLY A 269 -2.41 8.20 -22.80
CA GLY A 269 -2.14 9.00 -23.99
C GLY A 269 -3.18 10.08 -24.26
N GLN A 270 -3.64 10.17 -25.52
CA GLN A 270 -4.61 11.20 -25.92
C GLN A 270 -5.95 11.05 -25.21
N ASP A 271 -6.39 9.80 -24.91
CA ASP A 271 -7.67 9.58 -24.21
C ASP A 271 -7.64 10.09 -22.77
N CYS A 272 -6.48 10.06 -22.11
CA CYS A 272 -6.29 10.71 -20.80
C CYS A 272 -6.51 12.23 -20.91
N TRP A 273 -5.95 12.88 -21.93
CA TRP A 273 -6.16 14.32 -22.18
C TRP A 273 -7.59 14.65 -22.57
N ASN A 274 -8.19 13.83 -23.43
CA ASN A 274 -9.60 13.97 -23.83
C ASN A 274 -10.52 13.90 -22.60
N TYR A 275 -10.27 12.98 -21.68
CA TYR A 275 -11.04 12.85 -20.45
C TYR A 275 -10.92 14.10 -19.55
N LEU A 276 -9.72 14.65 -19.41
CA LEU A 276 -9.48 15.90 -18.68
C LEU A 276 -10.24 17.08 -19.31
N GLU A 277 -10.21 17.21 -20.64
CA GLU A 277 -10.76 18.37 -21.36
C GLU A 277 -12.29 18.32 -21.51
N GLN A 278 -12.87 17.13 -21.64
CA GLN A 278 -14.29 16.92 -21.88
C GLN A 278 -15.14 16.89 -20.61
N ASN A 279 -14.50 16.88 -19.42
CA ASN A 279 -15.21 16.82 -18.15
C ASN A 279 -14.92 18.06 -17.29
N ASP A 280 -15.84 19.02 -17.24
CA ASP A 280 -15.68 20.28 -16.52
C ASP A 280 -15.29 20.10 -15.05
N TRP A 281 -15.89 19.11 -14.37
CA TRP A 281 -15.57 18.84 -12.98
C TRP A 281 -14.14 18.34 -12.82
N VAL A 282 -13.65 17.54 -13.76
CA VAL A 282 -12.26 17.03 -13.75
C VAL A 282 -11.31 18.18 -13.93
N LYS A 283 -11.52 19.02 -14.95
CA LYS A 283 -10.68 20.18 -15.24
C LYS A 283 -10.59 21.13 -14.04
N ARG A 284 -11.74 21.49 -13.46
CA ARG A 284 -11.81 22.40 -12.31
C ARG A 284 -11.04 21.84 -11.10
N LEU A 285 -11.22 20.56 -10.75
CA LEU A 285 -10.52 19.95 -9.63
C LEU A 285 -9.04 19.68 -9.94
N PHE A 286 -8.73 19.36 -11.18
CA PHE A 286 -7.35 19.22 -11.65
C PHE A 286 -6.56 20.53 -11.46
N ASP A 287 -7.11 21.66 -11.92
CA ASP A 287 -6.49 22.98 -11.78
C ASP A 287 -6.30 23.34 -10.30
N GLN A 288 -7.27 22.98 -9.46
CA GLN A 288 -7.17 23.20 -8.01
C GLN A 288 -6.13 22.28 -7.35
N ALA A 289 -6.06 20.99 -7.71
CA ALA A 289 -5.07 20.06 -7.16
C ALA A 289 -3.65 20.45 -7.55
N ILE A 290 -3.41 20.70 -8.87
CA ILE A 290 -2.08 21.01 -9.38
C ILE A 290 -1.53 22.35 -8.88
N SER A 291 -2.40 23.27 -8.43
CA SER A 291 -1.98 24.55 -7.85
C SER A 291 -1.21 24.40 -6.54
N HIS A 292 -1.35 23.23 -5.86
CA HIS A 292 -0.60 22.91 -4.65
C HIS A 292 0.72 22.17 -4.92
N SER A 293 1.00 21.78 -6.16
CA SER A 293 2.27 21.12 -6.49
C SER A 293 3.45 22.06 -6.29
N GLU A 294 4.41 21.63 -5.48
CA GLU A 294 5.69 22.32 -5.27
C GLU A 294 6.73 21.96 -6.34
N THR A 295 6.44 20.93 -7.14
CA THR A 295 7.38 20.37 -8.13
C THR A 295 6.92 20.57 -9.57
N ARG A 296 5.83 21.32 -9.78
CA ARG A 296 5.27 21.55 -11.10
C ARG A 296 6.26 22.22 -12.04
N VAL A 297 6.54 21.56 -13.17
CA VAL A 297 7.37 22.11 -14.26
C VAL A 297 6.53 23.10 -15.09
N ALA A 298 7.11 24.26 -15.38
CA ALA A 298 6.47 25.26 -16.26
C ALA A 298 6.52 24.80 -17.73
N GLY A 299 5.48 25.10 -18.50
CA GLY A 299 5.41 24.76 -19.92
C GLY A 299 4.10 24.09 -20.32
N ASN A 300 4.03 23.65 -21.57
CA ASN A 300 2.89 22.92 -22.10
C ASN A 300 2.89 21.49 -21.54
N MET A 301 1.88 21.16 -20.71
CA MET A 301 1.81 19.85 -20.04
C MET A 301 1.69 18.68 -21.03
N LYS A 302 1.07 18.86 -22.21
CA LYS A 302 1.00 17.79 -23.24
C LYS A 302 2.36 17.50 -23.89
N GLU A 303 3.26 18.48 -23.89
CA GLU A 303 4.63 18.29 -24.37
C GLU A 303 5.54 17.70 -23.29
N LEU A 304 5.35 18.08 -22.03
CA LEU A 304 6.14 17.60 -20.89
C LEU A 304 5.83 16.14 -20.54
N VAL A 305 4.56 15.74 -20.56
CA VAL A 305 4.11 14.42 -20.17
C VAL A 305 3.99 13.49 -21.36
N LYS A 306 4.97 12.60 -21.51
CA LYS A 306 5.03 11.67 -22.68
C LYS A 306 4.05 10.50 -22.56
N LYS A 307 3.72 10.07 -21.35
CA LYS A 307 2.86 8.94 -21.06
C LYS A 307 1.84 9.33 -19.98
N PRO A 308 0.87 10.18 -20.29
CA PRO A 308 -0.18 10.52 -19.34
C PRO A 308 -1.10 9.33 -19.13
N ALA A 309 -1.53 9.14 -17.88
CA ALA A 309 -2.53 8.13 -17.54
C ALA A 309 -3.51 8.66 -16.50
N VAL A 310 -4.75 8.14 -16.52
CA VAL A 310 -5.76 8.44 -15.51
C VAL A 310 -6.51 7.16 -15.14
N PHE A 311 -6.66 6.93 -13.84
CA PHE A 311 -7.60 5.96 -13.30
C PHE A 311 -8.91 6.66 -12.95
N ILE A 312 -10.01 6.18 -13.51
CA ILE A 312 -11.36 6.71 -13.31
C ILE A 312 -12.09 5.73 -12.40
N ILE A 313 -12.71 6.24 -11.34
CA ILE A 313 -13.29 5.43 -10.28
C ILE A 313 -14.72 5.90 -10.01
N ASP A 314 -15.68 5.01 -10.15
CA ASP A 314 -17.09 5.25 -9.81
C ASP A 314 -17.44 4.53 -8.52
N TYR A 315 -17.80 5.27 -7.47
CA TYR A 315 -18.25 4.71 -6.20
C TYR A 315 -19.76 4.44 -6.19
N ASN A 316 -20.21 3.57 -5.29
CA ASN A 316 -21.62 3.17 -5.21
C ASN A 316 -22.55 4.31 -4.82
N ASP A 317 -22.10 5.26 -4.03
CA ASP A 317 -22.88 6.43 -3.56
C ASP A 317 -22.92 7.60 -4.55
N GLY A 318 -22.35 7.39 -5.74
CA GLY A 318 -22.33 8.38 -6.81
C GLY A 318 -21.13 9.33 -6.82
N LEU A 319 -20.22 9.21 -5.84
CA LEU A 319 -18.91 9.87 -5.90
C LEU A 319 -18.15 9.38 -7.14
N LYS A 320 -17.54 10.30 -7.89
CA LYS A 320 -16.61 9.97 -8.99
C LYS A 320 -15.24 10.54 -8.69
N ALA A 321 -14.20 9.75 -8.98
CA ALA A 321 -12.85 10.21 -8.80
C ALA A 321 -11.98 9.97 -10.05
N ALA A 322 -10.95 10.80 -10.23
CA ALA A 322 -9.95 10.67 -11.28
C ALA A 322 -8.54 10.82 -10.68
N ALA A 323 -7.68 9.85 -10.92
CA ALA A 323 -6.32 9.83 -10.42
C ALA A 323 -5.32 9.88 -11.58
N PHE A 324 -4.63 11.01 -11.75
CA PHE A 324 -3.73 11.28 -12.86
C PHE A 324 -2.28 10.97 -12.53
N LEU A 325 -1.58 10.28 -13.43
CA LEU A 325 -0.14 10.04 -13.39
C LEU A 325 0.53 10.80 -14.53
N LEU A 326 1.28 11.86 -14.20
CA LEU A 326 1.78 12.89 -15.12
C LEU A 326 3.29 13.09 -14.98
N THR A 327 4.05 12.03 -15.24
CA THR A 327 5.52 12.06 -15.22
C THR A 327 6.08 13.08 -16.19
N GLY A 328 6.96 13.95 -15.70
CA GLY A 328 7.50 15.08 -16.44
C GLY A 328 6.86 16.42 -16.09
N LEU A 329 5.66 16.41 -15.49
CA LEU A 329 4.98 17.62 -15.05
C LEU A 329 5.11 17.88 -13.54
N VAL A 330 4.98 16.83 -12.71
CA VAL A 330 5.08 16.89 -11.25
C VAL A 330 5.90 15.72 -10.68
N GLN A 331 6.34 15.86 -9.42
CA GLN A 331 7.01 14.81 -8.63
C GLN A 331 6.47 14.77 -7.19
N ASP A 332 5.19 15.06 -7.02
CA ASP A 332 4.51 15.10 -5.73
C ASP A 332 3.08 14.53 -5.82
N PHE A 333 2.33 14.61 -4.72
CA PHE A 333 0.98 14.05 -4.60
C PHE A 333 0.01 15.14 -4.17
N THR A 334 -0.87 15.57 -5.06
CA THR A 334 -1.85 16.61 -4.78
C THR A 334 -3.27 16.11 -5.00
N TYR A 335 -4.20 16.63 -4.20
CA TYR A 335 -5.60 16.20 -4.21
C TYR A 335 -6.54 17.39 -4.13
N ALA A 336 -7.66 17.30 -4.82
CA ALA A 336 -8.77 18.25 -4.70
C ALA A 336 -10.11 17.52 -4.67
N ILE A 337 -11.05 18.01 -3.84
CA ILE A 337 -12.34 17.35 -3.62
C ILE A 337 -13.45 18.40 -3.59
N ASP A 338 -14.53 18.07 -4.26
CA ASP A 338 -15.75 18.84 -4.28
C ASP A 338 -16.63 18.47 -3.10
N LEU A 339 -16.88 19.41 -2.20
CA LEU A 339 -17.65 19.22 -0.98
C LEU A 339 -19.02 19.87 -1.11
N GLU A 340 -20.08 19.14 -0.79
CA GLU A 340 -21.43 19.69 -0.79
C GLU A 340 -21.53 20.95 0.10
N GLY A 341 -22.15 22.00 -0.40
CA GLY A 341 -22.32 23.27 0.31
C GLY A 341 -21.08 24.18 0.35
N ARG A 342 -20.00 23.84 -0.34
CA ARG A 342 -18.81 24.69 -0.47
C ARG A 342 -18.58 25.15 -1.90
N GLN A 343 -18.34 26.44 -2.09
CA GLN A 343 -18.01 26.98 -3.42
C GLN A 343 -16.59 26.63 -3.86
N LYS A 344 -15.64 26.61 -2.92
CA LYS A 344 -14.24 26.24 -3.21
C LYS A 344 -13.99 24.79 -2.83
N PRO A 345 -13.38 24.02 -3.74
CA PRO A 345 -12.95 22.67 -3.40
C PRO A 345 -11.98 22.66 -2.21
N PHE A 346 -12.01 21.59 -1.45
CA PHE A 346 -10.92 21.24 -0.55
C PHE A 346 -9.72 20.80 -1.42
N SER A 347 -8.51 21.20 -1.06
CA SER A 347 -7.31 20.73 -1.76
C SER A 347 -6.08 20.80 -0.88
N THR A 348 -5.14 19.85 -1.10
CA THR A 348 -3.91 19.71 -0.32
C THR A 348 -2.84 18.98 -1.12
N LEU A 349 -1.58 19.27 -0.79
CA LEU A 349 -0.41 18.46 -1.10
C LEU A 349 -0.15 17.48 0.05
N MET A 350 0.11 16.21 -0.23
CA MET A 350 0.66 15.23 0.71
C MET A 350 2.16 15.13 0.43
N LYS A 351 2.97 15.69 1.33
CA LYS A 351 4.39 15.95 1.07
C LYS A 351 5.25 14.72 1.32
N LEU A 352 6.04 14.35 0.34
CA LEU A 352 7.16 13.42 0.48
C LEU A 352 8.47 14.21 0.56
N GLN A 353 9.34 13.84 1.48
CA GLN A 353 10.68 14.41 1.56
C GLN A 353 11.63 13.58 0.72
N ALA A 354 12.24 14.19 -0.28
CA ALA A 354 13.34 13.58 -1.02
C ALA A 354 14.60 13.53 -0.15
N GLY A 355 15.27 12.37 -0.12
CA GLY A 355 16.49 12.18 0.66
C GLY A 355 16.27 11.99 2.16
N LYS A 356 17.39 11.75 2.88
CA LYS A 356 17.36 11.59 4.36
C LYS A 356 16.87 12.86 5.04
N PRO A 357 16.14 12.74 6.15
CA PRO A 357 15.81 11.50 6.86
C PRO A 357 14.53 10.81 6.36
N HIS A 358 14.02 11.08 5.16
CA HIS A 358 12.78 10.46 4.64
C HIS A 358 11.63 10.58 5.65
N TYR A 359 11.29 11.78 6.05
CA TYR A 359 10.38 12.08 7.16
C TYR A 359 9.01 11.40 7.04
N HIS A 360 8.48 11.27 5.82
CA HIS A 360 7.22 10.57 5.56
C HIS A 360 7.24 9.11 6.04
N PHE A 361 8.39 8.42 5.97
CA PHE A 361 8.54 7.10 6.59
C PHE A 361 8.59 7.19 8.12
N GLY A 362 9.12 8.28 8.68
CA GLY A 362 9.03 8.54 10.12
C GLY A 362 7.59 8.66 10.60
N CYS A 363 6.73 9.33 9.83
CA CYS A 363 5.29 9.39 10.09
C CYS A 363 4.66 8.00 10.08
N LEU A 364 5.00 7.16 9.10
CA LEU A 364 4.52 5.79 9.00
C LEU A 364 4.97 4.95 10.22
N VAL A 365 6.24 5.02 10.58
CA VAL A 365 6.81 4.30 11.74
C VAL A 365 6.11 4.71 13.04
N LYS A 366 5.77 5.99 13.24
CA LYS A 366 5.00 6.43 14.42
C LYS A 366 3.62 5.78 14.50
N HIS A 367 2.95 5.55 13.38
CA HIS A 367 1.68 4.80 13.35
C HIS A 367 1.88 3.31 13.63
N MET A 368 2.95 2.71 13.12
CA MET A 368 3.33 1.34 13.42
C MET A 368 3.59 1.17 14.92
N GLU A 369 4.36 2.09 15.54
CA GLU A 369 4.61 2.13 16.98
C GLU A 369 3.31 2.21 17.77
N SER A 370 2.39 3.08 17.38
CA SER A 370 1.08 3.18 18.01
C SER A 370 0.32 1.84 17.95
N MET A 371 0.32 1.17 16.79
CA MET A 371 -0.33 -0.12 16.65
C MET A 371 0.35 -1.21 17.50
N PHE A 372 1.67 -1.31 17.49
CA PHE A 372 2.39 -2.31 18.31
C PHE A 372 2.17 -2.11 19.81
N LYS A 373 1.98 -0.88 20.26
CA LYS A 373 1.71 -0.55 21.67
C LYS A 373 0.26 -0.78 22.08
N THR A 374 -0.68 -0.39 21.23
CA THR A 374 -2.10 -0.34 21.59
C THR A 374 -2.93 -1.51 21.06
N GLY A 375 -2.41 -2.26 20.10
CA GLY A 375 -3.16 -3.26 19.37
C GLY A 375 -4.24 -2.69 18.45
N LYS A 376 -4.14 -1.41 18.07
CA LYS A 376 -5.12 -0.74 17.20
C LYS A 376 -4.43 -0.14 16.00
N ALA A 377 -4.84 -0.54 14.79
CA ALA A 377 -4.40 0.09 13.56
C ALA A 377 -4.90 1.55 13.48
N PRO A 378 -4.16 2.47 12.84
CA PRO A 378 -4.55 3.88 12.73
C PRO A 378 -5.81 4.07 11.87
N TYR A 379 -6.07 3.15 10.96
CA TYR A 379 -7.24 3.09 10.09
C TYR A 379 -7.54 1.64 9.67
N PRO A 380 -8.76 1.35 9.21
CA PRO A 380 -9.12 0.01 8.74
C PRO A 380 -8.25 -0.43 7.57
N VAL A 381 -7.71 -1.65 7.62
CA VAL A 381 -6.89 -2.24 6.56
C VAL A 381 -7.68 -2.39 5.24
N GLU A 382 -9.00 -2.35 5.31
CA GLU A 382 -9.92 -2.33 4.18
C GLU A 382 -9.64 -1.16 3.21
N ARG A 383 -9.12 -0.02 3.71
CA ARG A 383 -8.65 1.06 2.82
C ARG A 383 -7.59 0.53 1.85
N THR A 384 -6.54 -0.05 2.38
CA THR A 384 -5.43 -0.57 1.60
C THR A 384 -5.87 -1.74 0.71
N MET A 385 -6.79 -2.57 1.20
CA MET A 385 -7.40 -3.62 0.39
C MET A 385 -8.16 -3.05 -0.81
N LEU A 386 -8.98 -2.01 -0.60
CA LEU A 386 -9.72 -1.34 -1.67
C LEU A 386 -8.79 -0.66 -2.67
N SER A 387 -7.78 0.09 -2.19
CA SER A 387 -6.78 0.74 -3.06
C SER A 387 -5.99 -0.29 -3.88
N SER A 388 -5.63 -1.45 -3.29
CA SER A 388 -5.00 -2.55 -4.01
C SER A 388 -5.91 -3.12 -5.10
N GLY A 389 -7.20 -3.28 -4.79
CA GLY A 389 -8.20 -3.76 -5.75
C GLY A 389 -8.46 -2.78 -6.89
N ILE A 390 -8.61 -1.49 -6.60
CA ILE A 390 -8.77 -0.44 -7.62
C ILE A 390 -7.59 -0.47 -8.59
N LEU A 391 -6.36 -0.59 -8.07
CA LEU A 391 -5.16 -0.68 -8.91
C LEU A 391 -5.19 -1.92 -9.81
N ASP A 392 -5.48 -3.09 -9.26
CA ASP A 392 -5.52 -4.36 -10.02
C ASP A 392 -6.55 -4.29 -11.16
N PHE A 393 -7.77 -3.79 -10.90
CA PHE A 393 -8.80 -3.61 -11.93
C PHE A 393 -8.49 -2.47 -12.91
N ALA A 394 -7.80 -1.41 -12.50
CA ALA A 394 -7.35 -0.35 -13.41
C ALA A 394 -6.32 -0.87 -14.41
N LEU A 395 -5.36 -1.67 -13.95
CA LEU A 395 -4.37 -2.31 -14.81
C LEU A 395 -5.01 -3.42 -15.69
N GLU A 396 -6.04 -4.11 -15.19
CA GLU A 396 -6.86 -5.01 -16.00
C GLU A 396 -7.59 -4.25 -17.13
N SER A 397 -8.22 -3.11 -16.81
CA SER A 397 -8.85 -2.23 -17.79
C SER A 397 -7.88 -1.85 -18.92
N ARG A 398 -6.63 -1.51 -18.55
CA ARG A 398 -5.57 -1.15 -19.50
C ARG A 398 -5.30 -2.25 -20.52
N ILE A 399 -5.06 -3.50 -20.07
CA ILE A 399 -4.75 -4.61 -20.96
C ILE A 399 -5.96 -5.09 -21.78
N LEU A 400 -7.18 -4.80 -21.31
CA LEU A 400 -8.43 -5.09 -22.05
C LEU A 400 -8.83 -3.96 -23.02
N GLY A 401 -7.89 -3.10 -23.40
CA GLY A 401 -8.11 -2.00 -24.35
C GLY A 401 -8.89 -0.84 -23.75
N TYR A 402 -8.55 -0.50 -22.50
CA TYR A 402 -9.10 0.64 -21.76
C TYR A 402 -10.60 0.55 -21.48
N LYS A 403 -11.14 -0.66 -21.43
CA LYS A 403 -12.56 -0.88 -21.14
C LYS A 403 -12.88 -0.48 -19.70
N LYS A 404 -14.01 0.19 -19.53
CA LYS A 404 -14.58 0.38 -18.20
C LYS A 404 -15.05 -0.97 -17.66
N LEU A 405 -14.55 -1.34 -16.47
CA LEU A 405 -14.85 -2.61 -15.81
C LEU A 405 -15.81 -2.35 -14.65
N GLU A 406 -16.94 -3.07 -14.65
CA GLU A 406 -17.76 -3.20 -13.44
C GLU A 406 -17.00 -4.05 -12.42
N THR A 407 -17.04 -3.64 -11.15
CA THR A 407 -16.25 -4.27 -10.07
C THR A 407 -17.15 -4.75 -8.92
N PRO A 408 -17.98 -5.79 -9.14
CA PRO A 408 -18.91 -6.28 -8.11
C PRO A 408 -18.21 -6.69 -6.83
N GLU A 409 -16.96 -7.14 -6.91
CA GLU A 409 -16.12 -7.50 -5.76
C GLU A 409 -15.77 -6.27 -4.91
N LEU A 410 -15.33 -5.18 -5.53
CA LEU A 410 -14.99 -3.93 -4.84
C LEU A 410 -16.25 -3.21 -4.36
N SER A 411 -17.36 -3.41 -5.06
CA SER A 411 -18.67 -2.85 -4.71
C SER A 411 -19.19 -3.33 -3.36
N GLN A 412 -18.64 -4.40 -2.79
CA GLN A 412 -19.02 -4.95 -1.48
C GLN A 412 -18.18 -4.40 -0.32
N VAL A 413 -17.08 -3.71 -0.60
CA VAL A 413 -16.18 -3.23 0.44
C VAL A 413 -16.83 -2.08 1.21
N ARG A 414 -16.95 -2.24 2.52
CA ARG A 414 -17.52 -1.25 3.45
C ARG A 414 -16.62 -1.09 4.64
N TYR A 415 -16.34 0.13 5.01
CA TYR A 415 -15.68 0.49 6.27
C TYR A 415 -15.94 1.95 6.63
N THR A 416 -15.64 2.31 7.86
CA THR A 416 -15.70 3.69 8.34
C THR A 416 -14.30 4.11 8.77
N SER A 417 -13.82 5.22 8.25
CA SER A 417 -12.55 5.81 8.68
C SER A 417 -12.69 6.45 10.05
N PRO A 418 -11.59 6.63 10.80
CA PRO A 418 -11.61 7.44 12.01
C PRO A 418 -12.07 8.88 11.74
N SER A 419 -12.84 9.44 12.68
CA SER A 419 -13.21 10.87 12.63
C SER A 419 -12.02 11.79 12.86
N GLU A 420 -11.06 11.34 13.66
CA GLU A 420 -9.79 12.04 13.91
C GLU A 420 -8.84 11.89 12.72
N SER A 421 -8.07 12.94 12.48
CA SER A 421 -7.04 12.92 11.43
C SER A 421 -5.85 12.09 11.87
N PHE A 422 -5.30 11.31 10.96
CA PHE A 422 -4.13 10.45 11.20
C PHE A 422 -2.85 10.91 10.47
N PHE A 423 -2.88 12.04 9.75
CA PHE A 423 -1.67 12.62 9.19
C PHE A 423 -0.90 13.44 10.23
N PHE A 424 0.40 13.59 10.06
CA PHE A 424 1.26 14.31 11.00
C PHE A 424 1.47 15.76 10.56
N SER A 425 0.91 16.70 11.33
CA SER A 425 1.16 18.13 11.15
C SER A 425 1.99 18.77 12.27
N LYS A 426 2.11 18.11 13.44
CA LYS A 426 2.93 18.62 14.55
C LYS A 426 4.41 18.54 14.22
N GLY A 427 5.14 19.63 14.48
CA GLY A 427 6.56 19.75 14.19
C GLY A 427 6.85 20.20 12.75
N TRP A 428 5.82 20.58 11.99
CA TRP A 428 5.94 21.14 10.64
C TRP A 428 5.08 22.38 10.51
N ASP A 429 5.60 23.39 9.86
CA ASP A 429 4.82 24.59 9.55
C ASP A 429 3.84 24.33 8.40
N GLN A 430 3.02 25.32 8.12
CA GLN A 430 2.06 25.30 7.00
C GLN A 430 2.71 25.15 5.63
N ASN A 431 4.02 25.36 5.53
CA ASN A 431 4.82 25.25 4.31
C ASN A 431 5.55 23.91 4.23
N GLY A 432 5.34 23.01 5.22
CA GLY A 432 6.02 21.72 5.29
C GLY A 432 7.50 21.85 5.64
N LYS A 433 7.88 22.91 6.35
CA LYS A 433 9.19 23.05 6.95
C LYS A 433 9.14 22.55 8.39
N ARG A 434 10.14 21.81 8.82
CA ARG A 434 10.26 21.32 10.19
C ARG A 434 10.43 22.49 11.16
N LEU A 435 9.74 22.44 12.30
CA LEU A 435 9.68 23.51 13.32
C LEU A 435 10.65 23.31 14.47
N ASP A 436 11.69 22.51 14.35
CA ASP A 436 12.73 22.30 15.38
C ASP A 436 13.86 23.25 15.26
#